data_1509deea1fdc646491db348dc826e1d6
#
_entry.id   1509deea1fdc646491db348dc826e1d6
#
_cell.length_a   1.000
_cell.length_b   1.000
_cell.length_c   1.000
_cell.angle_alpha   90.00
_cell.angle_beta   90.00
_cell.angle_gamma   90.00
#
_symmetry.space_group_name_H-M   'P 1'
#
loop_
_entity.id
_entity.type
_entity.pdbx_description
1 polymer ?
#
loop_
_entity_poly.entity_id
_entity_poly.type
_entity_poly.pdbx_seq_one_letter_code
_entity_poly.pdbx_strand_id
1 'polypeptide(L)'
;STQSRSPAASDVYKRQMHGTSTPLGDVAESIAVKDVFQDDVYNLNINSTKSMTGHLLGAAGAVEAISCIMAIKHGIVPPTINHFNDDENIDPKLNFTFTSPQKKIVNVAMSNTFGFGGHNACVIFRKLD
;
A
#
# COMPACT_ATOMS: atom_id res chain seq x y z
N SER A 1 -3.97 10.97 -25.57
CA SER A 1 -2.85 11.66 -24.91
C SER A 1 -2.10 10.67 -24.04
N THR A 2 -0.88 10.38 -24.39
CA THR A 2 0.05 9.66 -23.52
C THR A 2 0.36 10.54 -22.32
N GLN A 3 -0.33 10.29 -21.19
CA GLN A 3 0.14 10.84 -19.92
C GLN A 3 1.53 10.24 -19.67
N SER A 4 2.56 11.09 -19.64
CA SER A 4 3.88 10.65 -19.23
C SER A 4 3.79 10.13 -17.80
N ARG A 5 4.08 8.84 -17.60
CA ARG A 5 4.17 8.26 -16.27
C ARG A 5 5.18 9.06 -15.45
N SER A 6 4.81 9.44 -14.26
CA SER A 6 5.83 9.95 -13.34
C SER A 6 6.87 8.84 -13.12
N PRO A 7 8.16 9.09 -13.40
CA PRO A 7 9.20 8.07 -13.14
C PRO A 7 9.15 7.52 -11.71
N ALA A 8 8.72 8.33 -10.75
CA ALA A 8 8.58 7.93 -9.35
C ALA A 8 7.50 6.86 -9.13
N ALA A 9 6.48 6.78 -9.98
CA ALA A 9 5.41 5.79 -9.83
C ALA A 9 5.87 4.38 -10.26
N SER A 10 6.70 4.28 -11.31
CA SER A 10 7.22 3.01 -11.82
C SER A 10 8.22 2.33 -10.86
N ASP A 11 8.83 3.08 -9.95
CA ASP A 11 9.86 2.59 -9.04
C ASP A 11 9.31 2.13 -7.69
N VAL A 12 8.02 2.33 -7.43
CA VAL A 12 7.37 1.88 -6.19
C VAL A 12 7.04 0.40 -6.29
N TYR A 13 7.63 -0.40 -5.42
CA TYR A 13 7.40 -1.85 -5.37
C TYR A 13 6.51 -2.29 -4.22
N LYS A 14 6.36 -1.45 -3.21
CA LYS A 14 5.50 -1.72 -2.05
C LYS A 14 4.69 -0.48 -1.70
N ARG A 15 3.39 -0.68 -1.47
CA ARG A 15 2.48 0.37 -1.04
C ARG A 15 1.69 -0.04 0.21
N GLN A 16 1.90 0.70 1.27
CA GLN A 16 1.12 0.60 2.50
C GLN A 16 -0.15 1.43 2.35
N MET A 17 -1.30 0.78 2.34
CA MET A 17 -2.60 1.45 2.30
C MET A 17 -3.00 2.00 3.67
N HIS A 18 -3.86 3.00 3.68
CA HIS A 18 -4.60 3.38 4.89
C HIS A 18 -5.46 2.21 5.37
N GLY A 19 -6.24 1.59 4.47
CA GLY A 19 -6.87 0.29 4.60
C GLY A 19 -7.48 0.01 5.98
N THR A 20 -8.58 0.71 6.30
CA THR A 20 -9.27 0.59 7.60
C THR A 20 -10.33 -0.50 7.63
N SER A 21 -10.47 -1.26 6.54
CA SER A 21 -11.50 -2.30 6.37
C SER A 21 -12.93 -1.73 6.36
N THR A 22 -13.08 -0.57 5.74
CA THR A 22 -14.39 0.01 5.46
C THR A 22 -14.77 -0.23 4.00
N PRO A 23 -16.02 -0.64 3.69
CA PRO A 23 -16.39 -1.01 2.31
C PRO A 23 -16.12 0.10 1.29
N LEU A 24 -16.51 1.33 1.57
CA LEU A 24 -16.28 2.47 0.67
C LEU A 24 -14.81 2.91 0.64
N GLY A 25 -14.13 2.88 1.77
CA GLY A 25 -12.74 3.32 1.88
C GLY A 25 -11.78 2.43 1.11
N ASP A 26 -11.89 1.13 1.28
CA ASP A 26 -10.99 0.17 0.65
C ASP A 26 -11.19 0.13 -0.88
N VAL A 27 -12.43 0.19 -1.36
CA VAL A 27 -12.75 0.26 -2.80
C VAL A 27 -12.20 1.57 -3.39
N ALA A 28 -12.48 2.71 -2.77
CA ALA A 28 -12.02 4.01 -3.26
C ALA A 28 -10.48 4.07 -3.31
N GLU A 29 -9.80 3.55 -2.30
CA GLU A 29 -8.34 3.53 -2.25
C GLU A 29 -7.77 2.61 -3.33
N SER A 30 -8.37 1.46 -3.59
CA SER A 30 -7.93 0.55 -4.66
C SER A 30 -8.09 1.18 -6.05
N ILE A 31 -9.16 1.91 -6.29
CA ILE A 31 -9.37 2.67 -7.53
C ILE A 31 -8.30 3.76 -7.69
N ALA A 32 -8.05 4.53 -6.64
CA ALA A 32 -7.04 5.58 -6.68
C ALA A 32 -5.63 5.03 -6.96
N VAL A 33 -5.30 3.88 -6.42
CA VAL A 33 -4.02 3.20 -6.71
C VAL A 33 -3.92 2.83 -8.18
N LYS A 34 -4.97 2.28 -8.76
CA LYS A 34 -5.01 1.93 -10.19
C LYS A 34 -4.88 3.17 -11.07
N ASP A 35 -5.54 4.26 -10.71
CA ASP A 35 -5.47 5.51 -11.48
C ASP A 35 -4.06 6.12 -11.47
N VAL A 36 -3.36 6.05 -10.35
CA VAL A 36 -2.01 6.59 -10.21
C VAL A 36 -0.96 5.73 -10.91
N PHE A 37 -0.99 4.41 -10.69
CA PHE A 37 0.04 3.49 -11.16
C PHE A 37 -0.25 2.89 -12.53
N GLN A 38 -1.47 3.01 -13.04
CA GLN A 38 -1.87 2.46 -14.33
C GLN A 38 -1.51 0.95 -14.42
N ASP A 39 -0.89 0.50 -15.50
CA ASP A 39 -0.52 -0.91 -15.68
C ASP A 39 0.56 -1.40 -14.71
N ASP A 40 1.36 -0.50 -14.13
CA ASP A 40 2.38 -0.86 -13.15
C ASP A 40 1.78 -1.32 -11.81
N VAL A 41 0.50 -1.06 -11.58
CA VAL A 41 -0.21 -1.48 -10.36
C VAL A 41 -0.15 -2.98 -10.13
N TYR A 42 -0.09 -3.78 -11.18
CA TYR A 42 -0.05 -5.25 -11.09
C TYR A 42 1.31 -5.80 -10.65
N ASN A 43 2.37 -4.99 -10.71
CA ASN A 43 3.70 -5.32 -10.20
C ASN A 43 3.91 -4.83 -8.77
N LEU A 44 2.94 -4.13 -8.22
CA LEU A 44 2.98 -3.51 -6.92
C LEU A 44 2.51 -4.49 -5.85
N ASN A 45 3.25 -4.62 -4.76
CA ASN A 45 2.72 -5.23 -3.56
C ASN A 45 1.97 -4.19 -2.74
N ILE A 46 0.68 -4.42 -2.57
CA ILE A 46 -0.20 -3.60 -1.76
C ILE A 46 -0.44 -4.33 -0.43
N ASN A 47 -0.46 -3.63 0.68
CA ASN A 47 -0.80 -4.23 1.95
C ASN A 47 -1.37 -3.21 2.93
N SER A 48 -2.02 -3.70 3.97
CA SER A 48 -2.39 -2.91 5.15
C SER A 48 -1.97 -3.64 6.42
N THR A 49 -0.97 -3.09 7.10
CA THR A 49 -0.52 -3.63 8.40
C THR A 49 -1.52 -3.40 9.53
N LYS A 50 -2.55 -2.57 9.31
CA LYS A 50 -3.67 -2.43 10.26
C LYS A 50 -4.39 -3.75 10.51
N SER A 51 -4.32 -4.68 9.55
CA SER A 51 -4.84 -6.03 9.75
C SER A 51 -4.17 -6.79 10.91
N MET A 52 -2.93 -6.43 11.25
CA MET A 52 -2.14 -7.02 12.34
C MET A 52 -2.08 -6.13 13.59
N THR A 53 -1.92 -4.81 13.39
CA THR A 53 -1.68 -3.86 14.48
C THR A 53 -2.94 -3.15 14.97
N GLY A 54 -4.02 -3.19 14.18
CA GLY A 54 -5.17 -2.32 14.38
C GLY A 54 -4.90 -0.88 13.95
N HIS A 55 -5.90 -0.04 14.06
CA HIS A 55 -5.78 1.38 13.76
C HIS A 55 -5.27 2.14 14.99
N LEU A 56 -4.02 2.59 14.94
CA LEU A 56 -3.33 3.25 16.06
C LEU A 56 -3.58 4.77 16.11
N LEU A 57 -4.58 5.27 15.40
CA LEU A 57 -4.93 6.69 15.34
C LEU A 57 -3.73 7.57 14.99
N GLY A 58 -3.35 8.50 15.84
CA GLY A 58 -2.22 9.41 15.60
C GLY A 58 -0.87 8.72 15.43
N ALA A 59 -0.69 7.52 15.98
CA ALA A 59 0.54 6.74 15.82
C ALA A 59 0.55 5.85 14.58
N ALA A 60 -0.58 5.66 13.89
CA ALA A 60 -0.71 4.76 12.76
C ALA A 60 0.29 5.07 11.65
N GLY A 61 0.40 6.33 11.24
CA GLY A 61 1.31 6.75 10.18
C GLY A 61 2.78 6.47 10.50
N ALA A 62 3.21 6.68 11.75
CA ALA A 62 4.58 6.41 12.18
C ALA A 62 4.91 4.92 12.18
N VAL A 63 4.02 4.08 12.69
CA VAL A 63 4.20 2.62 12.70
C VAL A 63 4.21 2.06 11.28
N GLU A 64 3.35 2.55 10.41
CA GLU A 64 3.30 2.16 8.99
C GLU A 64 4.54 2.61 8.22
N ALA A 65 5.09 3.80 8.53
CA ALA A 65 6.36 4.26 7.99
C ALA A 65 7.51 3.33 8.38
N ILE A 66 7.57 2.91 9.63
CA ILE A 66 8.57 1.93 10.10
C ILE A 66 8.40 0.60 9.33
N SER A 67 7.18 0.14 9.11
CA SER A 67 6.91 -1.06 8.30
C SER A 67 7.45 -0.94 6.88
N CYS A 68 7.31 0.23 6.25
CA CYS A 68 7.88 0.50 4.93
C CYS A 68 9.41 0.42 4.94
N ILE A 69 10.05 1.05 5.92
CA ILE A 69 11.51 1.05 6.05
C ILE A 69 12.04 -0.38 6.27
N MET A 70 11.37 -1.15 7.13
CA MET A 70 11.74 -2.54 7.40
C MET A 70 11.55 -3.45 6.20
N ALA A 71 10.50 -3.22 5.40
CA ALA A 71 10.30 -3.95 4.13
C ALA A 71 11.45 -3.69 3.15
N ILE A 72 11.92 -2.45 3.04
CA ILE A 72 13.10 -2.10 2.22
C ILE A 72 14.34 -2.79 2.75
N LYS A 73 14.55 -2.73 4.07
CA LYS A 73 15.76 -3.28 4.71
C LYS A 73 15.87 -4.79 4.57
N HIS A 74 14.77 -5.51 4.72
CA HIS A 74 14.76 -6.98 4.78
C HIS A 74 14.31 -7.66 3.48
N GLY A 75 13.78 -6.91 2.51
CA GLY A 75 13.23 -7.49 1.27
C GLY A 75 12.03 -8.39 1.54
N ILE A 76 11.18 -8.01 2.48
CA ILE A 76 9.98 -8.74 2.85
C ILE A 76 8.81 -7.75 2.94
N VAL A 77 7.77 -8.00 2.16
CA VAL A 77 6.51 -7.26 2.26
C VAL A 77 5.62 -7.95 3.29
N PRO A 78 5.23 -7.24 4.38
CA PRO A 78 4.35 -7.81 5.37
C PRO A 78 2.95 -8.09 4.79
N PRO A 79 2.25 -9.11 5.30
CA PRO A 79 0.96 -9.49 4.75
C PRO A 79 -0.17 -8.57 5.21
N THR A 80 -1.27 -8.62 4.45
CA THR A 80 -2.60 -8.27 4.91
C THR A 80 -3.27 -9.56 5.39
N ILE A 81 -3.53 -9.67 6.68
CA ILE A 81 -4.17 -10.85 7.28
C ILE A 81 -5.68 -10.62 7.49
N ASN A 82 -6.39 -11.66 7.95
CA ASN A 82 -7.83 -11.63 8.17
C ASN A 82 -8.65 -11.37 6.90
N HIS A 83 -8.15 -11.84 5.76
CA HIS A 83 -8.89 -11.85 4.52
C HIS A 83 -9.68 -13.16 4.41
N PHE A 84 -11.00 -13.05 4.25
CA PHE A 84 -11.90 -14.21 4.18
C PHE A 84 -12.63 -14.31 2.84
N ASN A 85 -13.01 -13.17 2.26
CA ASN A 85 -13.75 -13.12 1.01
C ASN A 85 -13.24 -11.95 0.16
N ASP A 86 -13.23 -12.15 -1.16
CA ASP A 86 -12.95 -11.08 -2.12
C ASP A 86 -14.13 -10.13 -2.23
N ASP A 87 -13.84 -8.84 -2.38
CA ASP A 87 -14.85 -7.83 -2.70
C ASP A 87 -14.98 -7.75 -4.24
N GLU A 88 -16.20 -7.92 -4.73
CA GLU A 88 -16.52 -7.88 -6.16
C GLU A 88 -16.22 -6.52 -6.83
N ASN A 89 -16.12 -5.45 -6.03
CA ASN A 89 -15.83 -4.10 -6.50
C ASN A 89 -14.32 -3.79 -6.55
N ILE A 90 -13.49 -4.74 -6.15
CA ILE A 90 -12.03 -4.61 -6.16
C ILE A 90 -11.45 -5.52 -7.23
N ASP A 91 -10.50 -5.00 -8.02
CA ASP A 91 -9.84 -5.77 -9.07
C ASP A 91 -9.08 -6.97 -8.47
N PRO A 92 -9.47 -8.21 -8.81
CA PRO A 92 -8.86 -9.40 -8.24
C PRO A 92 -7.41 -9.65 -8.69
N LYS A 93 -6.92 -8.92 -9.68
CA LYS A 93 -5.54 -9.02 -10.17
C LYS A 93 -4.56 -8.21 -9.34
N LEU A 94 -5.04 -7.33 -8.44
CA LEU A 94 -4.20 -6.59 -7.53
C LEU A 94 -3.58 -7.51 -6.48
N ASN A 95 -2.29 -7.35 -6.22
CA ASN A 95 -1.59 -8.13 -5.21
C ASN A 95 -1.65 -7.44 -3.84
N PHE A 96 -2.66 -7.77 -3.04
CA PHE A 96 -2.81 -7.25 -1.68
C PHE A 96 -1.94 -7.97 -0.64
N THR A 97 -1.06 -8.84 -1.06
CA THR A 97 -0.16 -9.59 -0.17
C THR A 97 -0.95 -10.32 0.93
N PHE A 98 -2.03 -11.00 0.54
CA PHE A 98 -2.91 -11.65 1.50
C PHE A 98 -2.25 -12.83 2.21
N THR A 99 -2.57 -12.98 3.47
CA THR A 99 -2.34 -14.13 4.34
C THR A 99 -0.88 -14.32 4.76
N SER A 100 0.07 -14.27 3.84
CA SER A 100 1.49 -14.54 4.14
C SER A 100 2.41 -13.47 3.58
N PRO A 101 3.57 -13.21 4.23
CA PRO A 101 4.54 -12.25 3.72
C PRO A 101 5.12 -12.72 2.38
N GLN A 102 5.50 -11.76 1.55
CA GLN A 102 6.14 -12.04 0.27
C GLN A 102 7.57 -11.51 0.26
N LYS A 103 8.52 -12.35 -0.13
CA LYS A 103 9.90 -11.92 -0.38
C LYS A 103 9.97 -11.17 -1.70
N LYS A 104 10.52 -9.97 -1.64
CA LYS A 104 10.69 -9.12 -2.82
C LYS A 104 11.75 -8.06 -2.51
N ILE A 105 12.64 -7.80 -3.46
CA ILE A 105 13.53 -6.65 -3.36
C ILE A 105 12.67 -5.38 -3.45
N VAL A 106 12.61 -4.63 -2.35
CA VAL A 106 11.84 -3.39 -2.26
C VAL A 106 12.82 -2.22 -2.27
N ASN A 107 12.91 -1.51 -3.38
CA ASN A 107 13.76 -0.32 -3.48
C ASN A 107 13.01 0.96 -3.08
N VAL A 108 11.70 0.99 -3.32
CA VAL A 108 10.84 2.12 -2.98
C VAL A 108 9.57 1.60 -2.31
N ALA A 109 9.21 2.19 -1.20
CA ALA A 109 7.96 1.91 -0.49
C ALA A 109 7.21 3.21 -0.20
N MET A 110 5.89 3.17 -0.37
CA MET A 110 5.00 4.30 -0.14
C MET A 110 3.99 3.96 0.95
N SER A 111 3.73 4.90 1.83
CA SER A 111 2.69 4.81 2.86
C SER A 111 1.71 5.96 2.71
N ASN A 112 0.43 5.63 2.68
CA ASN A 112 -0.66 6.59 2.66
C ASN A 112 -1.41 6.55 3.97
N THR A 113 -1.85 7.72 4.41
CA THR A 113 -2.77 7.86 5.53
C THR A 113 -3.83 8.90 5.21
N PHE A 114 -5.05 8.61 5.63
CA PHE A 114 -6.19 9.50 5.48
C PHE A 114 -6.75 9.82 6.86
N GLY A 115 -6.89 11.11 7.15
CA GLY A 115 -7.42 11.59 8.42
C GLY A 115 -8.79 12.23 8.25
N PHE A 116 -9.52 12.36 9.36
CA PHE A 116 -10.77 13.10 9.40
C PHE A 116 -10.57 14.56 8.96
N GLY A 117 -11.56 15.12 8.27
CA GLY A 117 -11.50 16.48 7.74
C GLY A 117 -10.74 16.61 6.42
N GLY A 118 -10.47 15.49 5.72
CA GLY A 118 -9.82 15.48 4.42
C GLY A 118 -8.30 15.60 4.47
N HIS A 119 -7.68 15.33 5.60
CA HIS A 119 -6.23 15.33 5.73
C HIS A 119 -5.65 14.06 5.12
N ASN A 120 -5.02 14.20 3.97
CA ASN A 120 -4.34 13.12 3.28
C ASN A 120 -2.83 13.35 3.34
N ALA A 121 -2.08 12.33 3.72
CA ALA A 121 -0.63 12.37 3.71
C ALA A 121 -0.06 11.13 3.02
N CYS A 122 1.03 11.34 2.30
CA CYS A 122 1.77 10.28 1.63
C CYS A 122 3.25 10.46 1.92
N VAL A 123 3.92 9.39 2.32
CA VAL A 123 5.38 9.36 2.53
C VAL A 123 5.98 8.29 1.64
N ILE A 124 7.06 8.63 0.96
CA ILE A 124 7.80 7.71 0.10
C ILE A 124 9.20 7.53 0.67
N PHE A 125 9.60 6.29 0.83
CA PHE A 125 10.94 5.89 1.26
C PHE A 125 11.65 5.20 0.11
N ARG A 126 12.92 5.52 -0.07
CA ARG A 126 13.79 4.90 -1.06
C ARG A 126 15.02 4.31 -0.38
N LYS A 127 15.44 3.14 -0.87
CA LYS A 127 16.73 2.56 -0.48
C LYS A 127 17.87 3.50 -0.91
N LEU A 128 18.80 3.75 0.01
CA LEU A 128 20.05 4.42 -0.34
C LEU A 128 20.99 3.42 -1.02
N ASP A 129 21.64 3.88 -2.06
CA ASP A 129 22.63 3.09 -2.80
C ASP A 129 23.92 2.90 -1.97
#